data_9f334cf9224016172865f1f46c3b7dc7
#
_entry.id   9f334cf9224016172865f1f46c3b7dc7
#
_cell.length_a   1.000
_cell.length_b   1.000
_cell.length_c   1.000
_cell.angle_alpha   90.00
_cell.angle_beta   90.00
_cell.angle_gamma   90.00
#
_symmetry.space_group_name_H-M   'P 1'
#
loop_
_entity.id
_entity.type
_entity.pdbx_description
1 polymer ?
#
loop_
_entity_poly.entity_id
_entity_poly.type
_entity_poly.pdbx_seq_one_letter_code
_entity_poly.pdbx_strand_id
1 'polypeptide(L)'
;MILSNDEALAKKINSAIFPGLQGGPLEHVIAAKAVAFGEALQPEFRTYAAAVLDNARILAVSLAQRGFDIVSGGTDTHLLLADLRPKNLTGKAAEESLERAGMTCNKNAIPFDP
;
A
#
# COMPACT_ATOMS: atom_id res chain seq x y z
N MET A 1 7.03 10.63 7.69
CA MET A 1 7.49 12.04 7.85
C MET A 1 6.32 12.86 8.36
N ILE A 2 6.55 13.75 9.35
CA ILE A 2 5.55 14.70 9.86
C ILE A 2 6.06 16.09 9.54
N LEU A 3 5.22 16.92 8.93
CA LEU A 3 5.54 18.29 8.54
C LEU A 3 4.57 19.24 9.24
N SER A 4 5.07 20.34 9.80
CA SER A 4 4.25 21.37 10.45
C SER A 4 4.93 22.73 10.36
N ASN A 5 4.13 23.77 10.11
CA ASN A 5 4.56 25.17 10.20
C ASN A 5 4.27 25.78 11.58
N ASP A 6 3.61 25.04 12.48
CA ASP A 6 3.32 25.47 13.84
C ASP A 6 4.47 25.06 14.75
N GLU A 7 5.19 26.06 15.29
CA GLU A 7 6.36 25.80 16.15
C GLU A 7 5.98 25.13 17.49
N ALA A 8 4.82 25.44 18.06
CA ALA A 8 4.39 24.85 19.32
C ALA A 8 4.04 23.37 19.12
N LEU A 9 3.40 23.05 17.99
CA LEU A 9 3.12 21.68 17.59
C LEU A 9 4.40 20.92 17.26
N ALA A 10 5.32 21.53 16.53
CA ALA A 10 6.61 20.92 16.19
C ALA A 10 7.41 20.53 17.44
N LYS A 11 7.44 21.42 18.48
CA LYS A 11 8.09 21.11 19.76
C LYS A 11 7.46 19.91 20.47
N LYS A 12 6.13 19.82 20.47
CA LYS A 12 5.41 18.67 21.06
C LYS A 12 5.69 17.37 20.30
N ILE A 13 5.69 17.41 18.97
CA ILE A 13 6.00 16.26 18.12
C ILE A 13 7.44 15.80 18.37
N ASN A 14 8.41 16.72 18.36
CA ASN A 14 9.81 16.39 18.61
C ASN A 14 10.02 15.74 19.98
N SER A 15 9.38 16.28 21.04
CA SER A 15 9.45 15.72 22.39
C SER A 15 8.77 14.35 22.50
N ALA A 16 7.67 14.14 21.78
CA ALA A 16 7.00 12.84 21.72
C ALA A 16 7.86 11.80 21.00
N ILE A 17 8.56 12.19 19.95
CA ILE A 17 9.47 11.30 19.24
C ILE A 17 10.71 11.00 20.09
N PHE A 18 11.40 12.02 20.55
CA PHE A 18 12.58 11.87 21.38
C PHE A 18 12.53 12.81 22.60
N PRO A 19 12.65 12.28 23.83
CA PRO A 19 12.92 10.87 24.19
C PRO A 19 11.66 10.00 24.38
N GLY A 20 10.47 10.46 23.98
CA GLY A 20 9.21 9.80 24.31
C GLY A 20 9.06 8.39 23.72
N LEU A 21 9.25 8.24 22.43
CA LEU A 21 9.03 6.96 21.69
C LEU A 21 10.31 6.35 21.13
N GLN A 22 11.31 7.17 20.81
CA GLN A 22 12.55 6.76 20.16
C GLN A 22 13.77 7.17 20.99
N GLY A 23 14.90 6.51 20.73
CA GLY A 23 16.19 6.77 21.36
C GLY A 23 17.28 6.95 20.30
N GLY A 24 18.38 6.20 20.43
CA GLY A 24 19.48 6.24 19.48
C GLY A 24 19.04 5.95 18.04
N PRO A 25 19.65 6.60 17.04
CA PRO A 25 19.27 6.42 15.64
C PRO A 25 19.55 5.01 15.15
N LEU A 26 18.66 4.47 14.34
CA LEU A 26 18.84 3.19 13.67
C LEU A 26 19.60 3.41 12.34
N GLU A 27 20.92 3.38 12.41
CA GLU A 27 21.80 3.72 11.28
C GLU A 27 21.54 2.85 10.04
N HIS A 28 21.23 1.56 10.23
CA HIS A 28 20.89 0.66 9.13
C HIS A 28 19.58 1.08 8.41
N VAL A 29 18.61 1.62 9.13
CA VAL A 29 17.37 2.15 8.54
C VAL A 29 17.66 3.44 7.78
N ILE A 30 18.54 4.30 8.30
CA ILE A 30 18.96 5.54 7.62
C ILE A 30 19.66 5.19 6.31
N ALA A 31 20.59 4.24 6.34
CA ALA A 31 21.30 3.76 5.14
C ALA A 31 20.33 3.15 4.12
N ALA A 32 19.37 2.32 4.57
CA ALA A 32 18.34 1.75 3.70
C ALA A 32 17.48 2.81 3.02
N LYS A 33 17.10 3.87 3.74
CA LYS A 33 16.37 5.01 3.15
C LYS A 33 17.20 5.74 2.10
N ALA A 34 18.49 5.93 2.35
CA ALA A 34 19.39 6.59 1.38
C ALA A 34 19.46 5.80 0.08
N VAL A 35 19.59 4.48 0.15
CA VAL A 35 19.58 3.59 -1.03
C VAL A 35 18.25 3.67 -1.75
N ALA A 36 17.14 3.49 -1.04
CA ALA A 36 15.80 3.49 -1.63
C ALA A 36 15.48 4.83 -2.34
N PHE A 37 15.84 5.95 -1.73
CA PHE A 37 15.65 7.26 -2.36
C PHE A 37 16.63 7.50 -3.53
N GLY A 38 17.85 6.98 -3.44
CA GLY A 38 18.80 7.00 -4.54
C GLY A 38 18.27 6.24 -5.77
N GLU A 39 17.68 5.06 -5.57
CA GLU A 39 17.02 4.29 -6.63
C GLU A 39 15.79 5.03 -7.18
N ALA A 40 14.96 5.62 -6.31
CA ALA A 40 13.78 6.37 -6.73
C ALA A 40 14.09 7.64 -7.54
N LEU A 41 15.30 8.17 -7.44
CA LEU A 41 15.75 9.31 -8.24
C LEU A 41 16.20 8.93 -9.66
N GLN A 42 16.40 7.64 -9.94
CA GLN A 42 16.85 7.19 -11.25
C GLN A 42 15.70 7.27 -12.28
N PRO A 43 16.03 7.55 -13.56
CA PRO A 43 15.02 7.61 -14.63
C PRO A 43 14.22 6.30 -14.78
N GLU A 44 14.86 5.17 -14.56
CA GLU A 44 14.27 3.82 -14.65
C GLU A 44 13.14 3.63 -13.65
N PHE A 45 13.20 4.28 -12.49
CA PHE A 45 12.14 4.22 -11.49
C PHE A 45 10.82 4.81 -11.99
N ARG A 46 10.87 5.83 -12.83
CA ARG A 46 9.67 6.40 -13.46
C ARG A 46 8.99 5.40 -14.39
N THR A 47 9.79 4.69 -15.19
CA THR A 47 9.30 3.64 -16.07
C THR A 47 8.67 2.50 -15.26
N TYR A 48 9.34 2.07 -14.20
CA TYR A 48 8.82 1.08 -13.26
C TYR A 48 7.49 1.53 -12.64
N ALA A 49 7.42 2.74 -12.10
CA ALA A 49 6.22 3.26 -11.47
C ALA A 49 5.03 3.38 -12.45
N ALA A 50 5.29 3.80 -13.68
CA ALA A 50 4.26 3.84 -14.73
C ALA A 50 3.75 2.42 -15.04
N ALA A 51 4.63 1.45 -15.21
CA ALA A 51 4.26 0.06 -15.46
C ALA A 51 3.44 -0.54 -14.30
N VAL A 52 3.74 -0.19 -13.05
CA VAL A 52 2.96 -0.62 -11.88
C VAL A 52 1.52 -0.11 -11.96
N LEU A 53 1.32 1.17 -12.32
CA LEU A 53 -0.02 1.75 -12.45
C LEU A 53 -0.80 1.11 -13.62
N ASP A 54 -0.15 0.92 -14.75
CA ASP A 54 -0.77 0.31 -15.92
C ASP A 54 -1.16 -1.15 -15.65
N ASN A 55 -0.30 -1.91 -15.00
CA ASN A 55 -0.58 -3.28 -14.58
C ASN A 55 -1.76 -3.35 -13.59
N ALA A 56 -1.84 -2.43 -12.63
CA ALA A 56 -2.97 -2.37 -11.71
C ALA A 56 -4.30 -2.09 -12.43
N ARG A 57 -4.30 -1.17 -13.40
CA ARG A 57 -5.48 -0.88 -14.22
C ARG A 57 -5.91 -2.08 -15.06
N ILE A 58 -4.96 -2.74 -15.72
CA ILE A 58 -5.22 -3.94 -16.53
C ILE A 58 -5.76 -5.06 -15.65
N LEU A 59 -5.20 -5.25 -14.46
CA LEU A 59 -5.68 -6.26 -13.51
C LEU A 59 -7.12 -5.95 -13.07
N ALA A 60 -7.44 -4.71 -12.73
CA ALA A 60 -8.79 -4.30 -12.36
C ALA A 60 -9.81 -4.59 -13.47
N VAL A 61 -9.49 -4.20 -14.71
CA VAL A 61 -10.34 -4.47 -15.88
C VAL A 61 -10.49 -5.97 -16.11
N SER A 62 -9.40 -6.73 -16.02
CA SER A 62 -9.43 -8.19 -16.23
C SER A 62 -10.26 -8.92 -15.18
N LEU A 63 -10.21 -8.48 -13.93
CA LEU A 63 -11.04 -9.05 -12.87
C LEU A 63 -12.52 -8.68 -13.06
N ALA A 64 -12.83 -7.44 -13.42
CA ALA A 64 -14.18 -7.00 -13.71
C ALA A 64 -14.81 -7.81 -14.87
N GLN A 65 -14.06 -8.04 -15.95
CA GLN A 65 -14.50 -8.88 -17.07
C GLN A 65 -14.77 -10.33 -16.66
N ARG A 66 -14.18 -10.81 -15.57
CA ARG A 66 -14.40 -12.15 -14.99
C ARG A 66 -15.48 -12.16 -13.91
N GLY A 67 -16.21 -11.07 -13.79
CA GLY A 67 -17.35 -10.95 -12.88
C GLY A 67 -16.95 -10.74 -11.42
N PHE A 68 -15.81 -10.10 -11.15
CA PHE A 68 -15.50 -9.54 -9.84
C PHE A 68 -15.90 -8.06 -9.81
N ASP A 69 -16.48 -7.64 -8.72
CA ASP A 69 -16.74 -6.23 -8.48
C ASP A 69 -15.49 -5.57 -7.93
N ILE A 70 -15.04 -4.52 -8.62
CA ILE A 70 -13.89 -3.72 -8.16
C ILE A 70 -14.45 -2.53 -7.40
N VAL A 71 -14.06 -2.40 -6.13
CA VAL A 71 -14.44 -1.25 -5.31
C VAL A 71 -14.00 0.03 -6.00
N SER A 72 -14.88 1.02 -6.09
CA SER A 72 -14.72 2.26 -6.88
C SER A 72 -14.74 2.07 -8.41
N GLY A 73 -15.01 0.88 -8.91
CA GLY A 73 -15.07 0.60 -10.36
C GLY A 73 -13.71 0.51 -11.06
N GLY A 74 -12.60 0.66 -10.34
CA GLY A 74 -11.26 0.62 -10.91
C GLY A 74 -10.21 1.14 -9.93
N THR A 75 -9.05 1.56 -10.47
CA THR A 75 -7.98 2.15 -9.66
C THR A 75 -7.17 3.19 -10.41
N ASP A 76 -6.76 4.24 -9.69
CA ASP A 76 -5.78 5.24 -10.14
C ASP A 76 -4.42 5.06 -9.46
N THR A 77 -4.29 4.03 -8.62
CA THR A 77 -3.07 3.73 -7.86
C THR A 77 -2.55 2.34 -8.18
N HIS A 78 -1.55 1.89 -7.45
CA HIS A 78 -1.00 0.53 -7.52
C HIS A 78 -1.86 -0.52 -6.79
N LEU A 79 -2.91 -0.09 -6.07
CA LEU A 79 -3.79 -0.94 -5.28
C LEU A 79 -5.16 -1.04 -5.94
N LEU A 80 -5.80 -2.18 -5.77
CA LEU A 80 -7.22 -2.37 -6.05
C LEU A 80 -7.85 -3.26 -4.97
N LEU A 81 -9.15 -3.11 -4.79
CA LEU A 81 -9.94 -3.97 -3.91
C LEU A 81 -11.00 -4.69 -4.74
N ALA A 82 -11.02 -6.01 -4.63
CA ALA A 82 -12.05 -6.84 -5.24
C ALA A 82 -13.09 -7.23 -4.19
N ASP A 83 -14.36 -6.94 -4.46
CA ASP A 83 -15.47 -7.39 -3.62
C ASP A 83 -15.80 -8.85 -3.95
N LEU A 84 -15.71 -9.71 -2.95
CA LEU A 84 -15.91 -11.15 -3.11
C LEU A 84 -17.33 -11.62 -2.75
N ARG A 85 -18.17 -10.75 -2.22
CA ARG A 85 -19.55 -11.08 -1.84
C ARG A 85 -20.38 -11.64 -3.00
N PRO A 86 -20.31 -11.09 -4.23
CA PRO A 86 -21.03 -11.65 -5.37
C PRO A 86 -20.62 -13.08 -5.75
N LYS A 87 -19.43 -13.50 -5.29
CA LYS A 87 -18.92 -14.87 -5.51
C LYS A 87 -19.18 -15.81 -4.33
N ASN A 88 -19.85 -15.35 -3.27
CA ASN A 88 -20.05 -16.07 -2.01
C ASN A 88 -18.71 -16.56 -1.39
N LEU A 89 -17.67 -15.76 -1.50
CA LEU A 89 -16.34 -16.03 -0.96
C LEU A 89 -16.01 -15.05 0.15
N THR A 90 -15.36 -15.55 1.19
CA THR A 90 -14.77 -14.69 2.23
C THR A 90 -13.38 -14.25 1.84
N GLY A 91 -12.96 -13.07 2.29
CA GLY A 91 -11.59 -12.60 2.09
C GLY A 91 -10.55 -13.57 2.62
N LYS A 92 -10.82 -14.24 3.75
CA LYS A 92 -9.94 -15.26 4.33
C LYS A 92 -9.75 -16.46 3.40
N ALA A 93 -10.82 -17.01 2.87
CA ALA A 93 -10.74 -18.17 1.96
C ALA A 93 -10.01 -17.83 0.66
N ALA A 94 -10.22 -16.60 0.15
CA ALA A 94 -9.52 -16.11 -1.04
C ALA A 94 -8.01 -15.90 -0.76
N GLU A 95 -7.66 -15.24 0.34
CA GLU A 95 -6.28 -15.02 0.77
C GLU A 95 -5.52 -16.35 0.86
N GLU A 96 -6.06 -17.33 1.60
CA GLU A 96 -5.44 -18.66 1.77
C GLU A 96 -5.30 -19.42 0.43
N SER A 97 -6.27 -19.27 -0.47
CA SER A 97 -6.21 -19.92 -1.78
C SER A 97 -5.18 -19.29 -2.71
N LEU A 98 -5.10 -17.97 -2.71
CA LEU A 98 -4.13 -17.21 -3.51
C LEU A 98 -2.70 -17.43 -3.00
N GLU A 99 -2.51 -17.51 -1.70
CA GLU A 99 -1.20 -17.80 -1.11
C GLU A 99 -0.70 -19.19 -1.53
N ARG A 100 -1.56 -20.21 -1.54
CA ARG A 100 -1.20 -21.54 -2.07
C ARG A 100 -0.80 -21.52 -3.55
N ALA A 101 -1.30 -20.54 -4.31
CA ALA A 101 -0.94 -20.31 -5.70
C ALA A 101 0.27 -19.38 -5.89
N GLY A 102 0.93 -18.98 -4.79
CA GLY A 102 2.09 -18.08 -4.83
C GLY A 102 1.74 -16.61 -5.02
N MET A 103 0.47 -16.22 -4.78
CA MET A 103 -0.01 -14.86 -4.89
C MET A 103 -0.34 -14.31 -3.50
N THR A 104 0.52 -13.47 -2.97
CA THR A 104 0.29 -12.82 -1.67
C THR A 104 -0.72 -11.68 -1.82
N CYS A 105 -1.84 -11.83 -1.16
CA CYS A 105 -2.89 -10.81 -1.10
C CYS A 105 -3.25 -10.52 0.35
N ASN A 106 -3.84 -9.36 0.57
CA ASN A 106 -4.33 -8.96 1.88
C ASN A 106 -5.85 -9.00 1.89
N LYS A 107 -6.45 -9.57 2.93
CA LYS A 107 -7.88 -9.43 3.18
C LYS A 107 -8.15 -8.14 3.90
N ASN A 108 -9.12 -7.38 3.43
CA ASN A 108 -9.58 -6.15 4.05
C ASN A 108 -11.08 -6.22 4.27
N ALA A 109 -11.54 -5.70 5.39
CA ALA A 109 -12.95 -5.41 5.58
C ALA A 109 -13.32 -4.14 4.78
N ILE A 110 -14.51 -4.13 4.22
CA ILE A 110 -15.13 -2.94 3.65
C ILE A 110 -16.18 -2.40 4.63
N PRO A 111 -16.55 -1.12 4.54
CA PRO A 111 -17.65 -0.60 5.37
C PRO A 111 -18.89 -1.49 5.23
N PHE A 112 -19.48 -1.85 6.37
CA PHE A 112 -20.68 -2.70 6.46
C PHE A 112 -20.48 -4.18 6.06
N ASP A 113 -19.25 -4.67 6.06
CA ASP A 113 -18.98 -6.10 5.99
C ASP A 113 -19.59 -6.81 7.20
N PRO A 114 -20.27 -7.97 7.05
CA PRO A 114 -20.91 -8.69 8.15
C PRO A 114 -19.91 -9.28 9.14
#